data_50bd5b014c3886e1028e24a92f0c340c
#
_entry.id   50bd5b014c3886e1028e24a92f0c340c
#
_cell.length_a   1.000
_cell.length_b   1.000
_cell.length_c   1.000
_cell.angle_alpha   90.00
_cell.angle_beta   90.00
_cell.angle_gamma   90.00
#
_symmetry.space_group_name_H-M   'P 1'
#
loop_
_entity.id
_entity.type
_entity.pdbx_description
1 polymer ?
#
loop_
_entity_poly.entity_id
_entity_poly.type
_entity_poly.pdbx_seq_one_letter_code
_entity_poly.pdbx_strand_id
1 'polypeptide(L)'
;MILNPYYSPELHGDYDTFDLGDFVLEEGYTLRDCKLAYTTVGELNAAKDNAILVTTWYSGTHQIFRDVYIGPEHALNPEKYFIVIINQIGNGLSSSPHNTDGPHAMARFPHVRIGDDVRAQEQLLREQFGIEQLELVTGGSIGAQQTYEWAVRFPEKVKRAAPIAGTAKNTPHDFIYTETLIEAITSDPAFRDGWYVSPQEVREGLHRHARIWSVMGLWTEFWKEEQ
;
A
#
# COMPACT_ATOMS: atom_id res chain seq x y z
N MET A 1 21.09 -1.65 0.68
CA MET A 1 19.92 -2.52 1.01
C MET A 1 20.05 -3.00 2.44
N ILE A 2 19.02 -2.87 3.26
CA ILE A 2 18.95 -3.46 4.60
C ILE A 2 17.97 -4.63 4.52
N LEU A 3 18.44 -5.82 4.89
CA LEU A 3 17.56 -6.98 4.91
C LEU A 3 16.56 -6.84 6.06
N ASN A 4 15.29 -6.75 5.73
CA ASN A 4 14.21 -6.79 6.72
C ASN A 4 13.46 -8.12 6.56
N PRO A 5 13.67 -9.09 7.45
CA PRO A 5 13.10 -10.44 7.32
C PRO A 5 11.57 -10.45 7.43
N TYR A 6 10.96 -9.36 7.91
CA TYR A 6 9.49 -9.24 7.94
C TYR A 6 8.91 -9.21 6.51
N TYR A 7 9.59 -8.57 5.56
CA TYR A 7 9.10 -8.47 4.19
C TYR A 7 9.65 -9.62 3.33
N SER A 8 9.10 -10.78 3.52
CA SER A 8 9.52 -12.01 2.82
C SER A 8 8.31 -12.83 2.36
N PRO A 9 8.47 -13.69 1.33
CA PRO A 9 7.41 -14.61 0.89
C PRO A 9 6.94 -15.58 1.98
N GLU A 10 7.81 -15.92 2.94
CA GLU A 10 7.45 -16.80 4.06
C GLU A 10 6.36 -16.20 4.95
N LEU A 11 6.35 -14.86 5.10
CA LEU A 11 5.38 -14.14 5.94
C LEU A 11 4.20 -13.59 5.15
N HIS A 12 4.40 -13.24 3.90
CA HIS A 12 3.39 -12.55 3.09
C HIS A 12 2.86 -13.39 1.92
N GLY A 13 3.35 -14.64 1.76
CA GLY A 13 3.01 -15.48 0.62
C GLY A 13 3.68 -15.03 -0.67
N ASP A 14 3.42 -15.77 -1.75
CA ASP A 14 4.00 -15.50 -3.06
C ASP A 14 3.40 -14.24 -3.70
N TYR A 15 4.25 -13.49 -4.37
CA TYR A 15 3.89 -12.32 -5.16
C TYR A 15 4.79 -12.20 -6.39
N ASP A 16 4.28 -11.56 -7.41
CA ASP A 16 5.03 -11.19 -8.60
C ASP A 16 5.57 -9.76 -8.47
N THR A 17 6.52 -9.42 -9.33
CA THR A 17 7.11 -8.09 -9.38
C THR A 17 7.00 -7.53 -10.79
N PHE A 18 6.45 -6.33 -10.91
CA PHE A 18 6.42 -5.55 -12.14
C PHE A 18 7.50 -4.47 -12.11
N ASP A 19 8.30 -4.40 -13.16
CA ASP A 19 9.38 -3.42 -13.29
C ASP A 19 8.84 -2.15 -13.97
N LEU A 20 8.80 -1.04 -13.22
CA LEU A 20 8.42 0.29 -13.72
C LEU A 20 9.61 1.02 -14.38
N GLY A 21 10.83 0.50 -14.21
CA GLY A 21 12.04 1.18 -14.62
C GLY A 21 12.29 2.47 -13.84
N ASP A 22 12.76 3.50 -14.54
CA ASP A 22 12.97 4.83 -13.98
C ASP A 22 11.64 5.58 -13.88
N PHE A 23 11.04 5.58 -12.70
CA PHE A 23 9.72 6.13 -12.45
C PHE A 23 9.79 7.56 -11.90
N VAL A 24 9.24 8.52 -12.65
CA VAL A 24 9.23 9.94 -12.25
C VAL A 24 8.06 10.21 -11.31
N LEU A 25 8.36 10.66 -10.08
CA LEU A 25 7.38 11.04 -9.07
C LEU A 25 6.83 12.45 -9.31
N GLU A 26 5.65 12.73 -8.75
CA GLU A 26 4.98 14.05 -8.87
C GLU A 26 5.83 15.20 -8.32
N GLU A 27 6.66 14.93 -7.32
CA GLU A 27 7.61 15.92 -6.76
C GLU A 27 8.89 16.08 -7.59
N GLY A 28 8.99 15.45 -8.76
CA GLY A 28 10.09 15.61 -9.71
C GLY A 28 11.31 14.72 -9.47
N TYR A 29 11.30 13.88 -8.43
CA TYR A 29 12.35 12.88 -8.25
C TYR A 29 12.14 11.69 -9.17
N THR A 30 13.23 11.05 -9.61
CA THR A 30 13.16 9.80 -10.37
C THR A 30 13.58 8.65 -9.48
N LEU A 31 12.63 7.77 -9.17
CA LEU A 31 12.92 6.52 -8.46
C LEU A 31 13.43 5.50 -9.49
N ARG A 32 14.71 5.16 -9.40
CA ARG A 32 15.37 4.25 -10.33
C ARG A 32 15.03 2.81 -10.03
N ASP A 33 14.91 1.99 -11.09
CA ASP A 33 14.59 0.57 -10.97
C ASP A 33 13.37 0.32 -10.06
N CYS A 34 12.36 1.18 -10.18
CA CYS A 34 11.16 1.13 -9.37
C CYS A 34 10.36 -0.15 -9.67
N LYS A 35 9.92 -0.84 -8.64
CA LYS A 35 9.19 -2.10 -8.75
C LYS A 35 7.92 -2.09 -7.92
N LEU A 36 6.85 -2.66 -8.48
CA LEU A 36 5.63 -2.96 -7.77
C LEU A 36 5.53 -4.46 -7.51
N ALA A 37 5.35 -4.83 -6.25
CA ALA A 37 4.96 -6.18 -5.86
C ALA A 37 3.43 -6.32 -5.93
N TYR A 38 2.95 -7.38 -6.55
CA TYR A 38 1.51 -7.62 -6.72
C TYR A 38 1.20 -9.12 -6.69
N THR A 39 -0.05 -9.45 -6.49
CA THR A 39 -0.57 -10.81 -6.70
C THR A 39 -1.90 -10.77 -7.43
N THR A 40 -2.26 -11.89 -8.04
CA THR A 40 -3.53 -12.03 -8.75
C THR A 40 -4.32 -13.22 -8.22
N VAL A 41 -5.64 -13.12 -8.26
CA VAL A 41 -6.56 -14.21 -7.91
C VAL A 41 -7.69 -14.26 -8.93
N GLY A 42 -8.06 -15.47 -9.38
CA GLY A 42 -9.05 -15.66 -10.45
C GLY A 42 -8.43 -15.58 -11.84
N GLU A 43 -9.26 -15.59 -12.86
CA GLU A 43 -8.86 -15.62 -14.26
C GLU A 43 -9.35 -14.40 -15.04
N LEU A 44 -8.45 -13.77 -15.79
CA LEU A 44 -8.79 -12.67 -16.70
C LEU A 44 -9.47 -13.25 -17.93
N ASN A 45 -10.70 -12.82 -18.18
CA ASN A 45 -11.45 -13.28 -19.35
C ASN A 45 -10.89 -12.69 -20.66
N ALA A 46 -11.28 -13.27 -21.79
CA ALA A 46 -10.79 -12.87 -23.11
C ALA A 46 -11.13 -11.39 -23.46
N ALA A 47 -12.24 -10.86 -22.94
CA ALA A 47 -12.64 -9.47 -23.13
C ALA A 47 -11.90 -8.50 -22.20
N LYS A 48 -11.21 -9.01 -21.19
CA LYS A 48 -10.49 -8.23 -20.15
C LYS A 48 -11.38 -7.23 -19.42
N ASP A 49 -12.66 -7.54 -19.26
CA ASP A 49 -13.66 -6.65 -18.66
C ASP A 49 -14.13 -7.07 -17.26
N ASN A 50 -13.53 -8.14 -16.70
CA ASN A 50 -13.80 -8.65 -15.36
C ASN A 50 -12.72 -8.33 -14.33
N ALA A 51 -11.87 -7.34 -14.58
CA ALA A 51 -10.76 -7.02 -13.72
C ALA A 51 -11.17 -6.12 -12.54
N ILE A 52 -10.73 -6.47 -11.35
CA ILE A 52 -10.85 -5.67 -10.12
C ILE A 52 -9.45 -5.31 -9.62
N LEU A 53 -9.24 -4.04 -9.29
CA LEU A 53 -8.06 -3.59 -8.58
C LEU A 53 -8.36 -3.45 -7.08
N VAL A 54 -7.52 -4.08 -6.26
CA VAL A 54 -7.50 -3.90 -4.80
C VAL A 54 -6.22 -3.18 -4.42
N THR A 55 -6.36 -1.98 -3.84
CA THR A 55 -5.25 -1.17 -3.35
C THR A 55 -5.04 -1.41 -1.86
N THR A 56 -3.78 -1.61 -1.45
CA THR A 56 -3.45 -1.93 -0.06
C THR A 56 -3.52 -0.70 0.85
N TRP A 57 -3.72 -0.91 2.17
CA TRP A 57 -3.54 0.14 3.17
C TRP A 57 -2.06 0.25 3.61
N TYR A 58 -1.71 1.28 4.38
CA TYR A 58 -0.31 1.61 4.66
C TYR A 58 0.48 0.50 5.36
N SER A 59 -0.14 -0.28 6.22
CA SER A 59 0.49 -1.37 7.00
C SER A 59 0.16 -2.76 6.47
N GLY A 60 -0.69 -2.86 5.45
CA GLY A 60 -1.15 -4.14 4.89
C GLY A 60 -0.41 -4.51 3.62
N THR A 61 -0.28 -5.81 3.41
CA THR A 61 0.19 -6.38 2.15
C THR A 61 -0.93 -7.13 1.46
N HIS A 62 -0.71 -7.58 0.24
CA HIS A 62 -1.66 -8.37 -0.54
C HIS A 62 -2.21 -9.59 0.23
N GLN A 63 -1.41 -10.17 1.14
CA GLN A 63 -1.76 -11.40 1.87
C GLN A 63 -3.06 -11.24 2.66
N ILE A 64 -3.20 -10.15 3.44
CA ILE A 64 -4.41 -9.97 4.26
C ILE A 64 -5.67 -9.80 3.40
N PHE A 65 -5.55 -9.16 2.23
CA PHE A 65 -6.70 -9.03 1.32
C PHE A 65 -7.10 -10.37 0.74
N ARG A 66 -6.10 -11.18 0.33
CA ARG A 66 -6.32 -12.52 -0.19
C ARG A 66 -7.00 -13.43 0.82
N ASP A 67 -6.55 -13.39 2.07
CA ASP A 67 -7.02 -14.32 3.10
C ASP A 67 -8.35 -13.91 3.74
N VAL A 68 -8.69 -12.61 3.75
CA VAL A 68 -9.84 -12.11 4.51
C VAL A 68 -10.99 -11.65 3.62
N TYR A 69 -10.69 -11.05 2.45
CA TYR A 69 -11.71 -10.35 1.65
C TYR A 69 -12.04 -11.02 0.33
N ILE A 70 -11.23 -12.00 -0.11
CA ILE A 70 -11.40 -12.69 -1.39
C ILE A 70 -11.85 -14.13 -1.15
N GLY A 71 -12.92 -14.53 -1.83
CA GLY A 71 -13.44 -15.89 -1.75
C GLY A 71 -14.75 -16.06 -2.50
N PRO A 72 -15.20 -17.32 -2.71
CA PRO A 72 -16.40 -17.61 -3.50
C PRO A 72 -17.67 -17.02 -2.90
N GLU A 73 -17.72 -16.86 -1.57
CA GLU A 73 -18.87 -16.29 -0.84
C GLU A 73 -18.72 -14.77 -0.57
N HIS A 74 -17.62 -14.16 -1.03
CA HIS A 74 -17.36 -12.74 -0.86
C HIS A 74 -17.77 -11.92 -2.08
N ALA A 75 -17.90 -10.60 -1.91
CA ALA A 75 -18.11 -9.69 -3.02
C ALA A 75 -16.94 -9.73 -4.02
N LEU A 76 -15.70 -9.92 -3.50
CA LEU A 76 -14.50 -10.15 -4.30
C LEU A 76 -14.38 -11.66 -4.60
N ASN A 77 -15.24 -12.14 -5.49
CA ASN A 77 -15.33 -13.56 -5.86
C ASN A 77 -14.39 -13.88 -7.02
N PRO A 78 -13.33 -14.71 -6.81
CA PRO A 78 -12.36 -15.05 -7.85
C PRO A 78 -12.87 -15.97 -8.94
N GLU A 79 -14.03 -16.62 -8.75
CA GLU A 79 -14.69 -17.41 -9.82
C GLU A 79 -15.32 -16.51 -10.89
N LYS A 80 -15.57 -15.22 -10.57
CA LYS A 80 -16.20 -14.24 -11.45
C LYS A 80 -15.22 -13.19 -11.94
N TYR A 81 -14.26 -12.83 -11.12
CA TYR A 81 -13.40 -11.68 -11.34
C TYR A 81 -11.92 -12.06 -11.33
N PHE A 82 -11.17 -11.39 -12.16
CA PHE A 82 -9.71 -11.34 -12.07
C PHE A 82 -9.33 -10.20 -11.12
N ILE A 83 -8.80 -10.54 -9.97
CA ILE A 83 -8.51 -9.59 -8.90
C ILE A 83 -7.01 -9.37 -8.83
N VAL A 84 -6.58 -8.14 -9.05
CA VAL A 84 -5.18 -7.73 -8.92
C VAL A 84 -5.03 -6.95 -7.62
N ILE A 85 -4.16 -7.43 -6.72
CA ILE A 85 -3.86 -6.78 -5.45
C ILE A 85 -2.46 -6.21 -5.57
N ILE A 86 -2.32 -4.88 -5.50
CA ILE A 86 -1.04 -4.20 -5.70
C ILE A 86 -0.57 -3.62 -4.36
N ASN A 87 0.66 -3.97 -3.99
CA ASN A 87 1.34 -3.38 -2.86
C ASN A 87 1.84 -1.99 -3.25
N GLN A 88 1.47 -0.97 -2.49
CA GLN A 88 1.88 0.40 -2.79
C GLN A 88 3.39 0.60 -2.65
N ILE A 89 3.93 1.61 -3.32
CA ILE A 89 5.32 2.02 -3.15
C ILE A 89 5.54 2.45 -1.68
N GLY A 90 6.62 1.97 -1.08
CA GLY A 90 6.92 2.27 0.32
C GLY A 90 6.36 1.28 1.34
N ASN A 91 5.53 0.31 0.94
CA ASN A 91 4.94 -0.64 1.89
C ASN A 91 5.87 -1.79 2.33
N GLY A 92 7.08 -1.86 1.79
CA GLY A 92 8.08 -2.86 2.15
C GLY A 92 8.27 -3.99 1.14
N LEU A 93 7.26 -4.37 0.35
CA LEU A 93 7.37 -5.37 -0.72
C LEU A 93 7.67 -4.73 -2.07
N SER A 94 6.98 -3.67 -2.45
CA SER A 94 7.34 -2.79 -3.55
C SER A 94 8.59 -1.97 -3.21
N SER A 95 9.12 -1.20 -4.16
CA SER A 95 10.23 -0.28 -3.90
C SER A 95 9.97 0.54 -2.64
N SER A 96 10.90 0.48 -1.69
CA SER A 96 10.77 1.00 -0.33
C SER A 96 12.13 1.46 0.19
N PRO A 97 12.21 2.27 1.25
CA PRO A 97 13.48 2.77 1.77
C PRO A 97 14.55 1.69 1.99
N HIS A 98 14.18 0.52 2.53
CA HIS A 98 15.12 -0.53 2.91
C HIS A 98 15.58 -1.42 1.74
N ASN A 99 14.80 -1.52 0.67
CA ASN A 99 15.08 -2.39 -0.49
C ASN A 99 15.45 -1.63 -1.76
N THR A 100 15.54 -0.30 -1.70
CA THR A 100 16.00 0.56 -2.81
C THR A 100 17.49 0.85 -2.64
N ASP A 101 18.24 0.77 -3.71
CA ASP A 101 19.67 1.05 -3.74
C ASP A 101 19.98 2.48 -4.25
N GLY A 102 21.26 2.86 -4.14
CA GLY A 102 21.76 4.12 -4.71
C GLY A 102 21.33 5.38 -3.95
N PRO A 103 21.08 6.50 -4.66
CA PRO A 103 20.88 7.79 -4.03
C PRO A 103 19.57 7.92 -3.24
N HIS A 104 18.62 7.04 -3.46
CA HIS A 104 17.30 7.03 -2.82
C HIS A 104 17.13 5.93 -1.76
N ALA A 105 18.22 5.35 -1.27
CA ALA A 105 18.18 4.35 -0.21
C ALA A 105 17.85 4.97 1.16
N MET A 106 17.12 4.23 1.98
CA MET A 106 16.83 4.56 3.39
C MET A 106 16.26 5.97 3.58
N ALA A 107 16.89 6.80 4.42
CA ALA A 107 16.46 8.17 4.72
C ALA A 107 16.38 9.12 3.50
N ARG A 108 16.94 8.73 2.38
CA ARG A 108 16.87 9.50 1.13
C ARG A 108 15.77 9.04 0.18
N PHE A 109 14.95 8.09 0.63
CA PHE A 109 13.80 7.65 -0.17
C PHE A 109 12.86 8.85 -0.37
N PRO A 110 12.46 9.15 -1.61
CA PRO A 110 11.65 10.33 -1.89
C PRO A 110 10.24 10.19 -1.35
N HIS A 111 9.56 11.30 -1.17
CA HIS A 111 8.15 11.31 -0.84
C HIS A 111 7.34 10.81 -2.04
N VAL A 112 6.55 9.78 -1.82
CA VAL A 112 5.62 9.20 -2.79
C VAL A 112 4.22 9.72 -2.50
N ARG A 113 3.58 10.26 -3.52
CA ARG A 113 2.20 10.75 -3.44
C ARG A 113 1.22 9.65 -3.87
N ILE A 114 -0.03 9.77 -3.46
CA ILE A 114 -1.09 8.84 -3.88
C ILE A 114 -1.22 8.78 -5.40
N GLY A 115 -1.08 9.92 -6.07
CA GLY A 115 -1.07 9.98 -7.52
C GLY A 115 0.08 9.22 -8.19
N ASP A 116 1.23 9.09 -7.51
CA ASP A 116 2.34 8.26 -8.00
C ASP A 116 1.96 6.78 -7.97
N ASP A 117 1.40 6.29 -6.85
CA ASP A 117 0.92 4.92 -6.74
C ASP A 117 -0.13 4.60 -7.81
N VAL A 118 -1.09 5.49 -8.01
CA VAL A 118 -2.18 5.31 -8.99
C VAL A 118 -1.63 5.26 -10.43
N ARG A 119 -0.65 6.11 -10.78
CA ARG A 119 0.02 6.05 -12.09
C ARG A 119 0.82 4.76 -12.27
N ALA A 120 1.53 4.34 -11.24
CA ALA A 120 2.31 3.10 -11.26
C ALA A 120 1.40 1.86 -11.41
N GLN A 121 0.28 1.84 -10.70
CA GLN A 121 -0.73 0.79 -10.79
C GLN A 121 -1.38 0.75 -12.19
N GLU A 122 -1.70 1.90 -12.76
CA GLU A 122 -2.24 1.98 -14.12
C GLU A 122 -1.25 1.41 -15.14
N GLN A 123 0.01 1.77 -15.04
CA GLN A 123 1.06 1.26 -15.92
C GLN A 123 1.17 -0.27 -15.83
N LEU A 124 1.17 -0.83 -14.62
CA LEU A 124 1.18 -2.28 -14.42
C LEU A 124 -0.03 -2.94 -15.07
N LEU A 125 -1.23 -2.45 -14.81
CA LEU A 125 -2.47 -3.04 -15.34
C LEU A 125 -2.49 -3.05 -16.88
N ARG A 126 -2.07 -1.94 -17.48
CA ARG A 126 -2.02 -1.77 -18.93
C ARG A 126 -0.90 -2.62 -19.57
N GLU A 127 0.31 -2.56 -19.04
CA GLU A 127 1.47 -3.20 -19.69
C GLU A 127 1.56 -4.69 -19.41
N GLN A 128 1.27 -5.12 -18.17
CA GLN A 128 1.36 -6.52 -17.79
C GLN A 128 0.15 -7.34 -18.26
N PHE A 129 -1.04 -6.76 -18.16
CA PHE A 129 -2.29 -7.50 -18.42
C PHE A 129 -3.06 -7.00 -19.63
N GLY A 130 -2.75 -5.82 -20.15
CA GLY A 130 -3.54 -5.15 -21.20
C GLY A 130 -4.96 -4.81 -20.75
N ILE A 131 -5.12 -4.48 -19.47
CA ILE A 131 -6.38 -4.05 -18.87
C ILE A 131 -6.53 -2.55 -19.10
N GLU A 132 -7.54 -2.17 -19.86
CA GLU A 132 -7.86 -0.76 -20.16
C GLU A 132 -9.00 -0.21 -19.29
N GLN A 133 -9.85 -1.08 -18.74
CA GLN A 133 -10.96 -0.70 -17.90
C GLN A 133 -11.15 -1.69 -16.75
N LEU A 134 -11.37 -1.16 -15.55
CA LEU A 134 -11.62 -1.90 -14.33
C LEU A 134 -13.12 -1.98 -14.04
N GLU A 135 -13.59 -3.16 -13.71
CA GLU A 135 -14.95 -3.38 -13.22
C GLU A 135 -15.15 -2.69 -11.86
N LEU A 136 -14.13 -2.74 -11.01
CA LEU A 136 -14.12 -2.13 -9.69
C LEU A 136 -12.69 -1.74 -9.28
N VAL A 137 -12.55 -0.58 -8.64
CA VAL A 137 -11.39 -0.23 -7.82
C VAL A 137 -11.87 -0.15 -6.37
N THR A 138 -11.17 -0.81 -5.47
CA THR A 138 -11.50 -0.79 -4.03
C THR A 138 -10.25 -0.85 -3.16
N GLY A 139 -10.34 -0.31 -1.98
CA GLY A 139 -9.27 -0.36 -0.98
C GLY A 139 -9.71 0.28 0.33
N GLY A 140 -9.03 -0.08 1.41
CA GLY A 140 -9.28 0.45 2.74
C GLY A 140 -8.26 1.52 3.14
N SER A 141 -8.66 2.48 4.01
CA SER A 141 -7.75 3.49 4.57
C SER A 141 -7.03 4.30 3.48
N ILE A 142 -5.70 4.31 3.40
CA ILE A 142 -4.95 4.95 2.30
C ILE A 142 -5.27 4.30 0.95
N GLY A 143 -5.64 3.03 0.92
CA GLY A 143 -6.16 2.38 -0.29
C GLY A 143 -7.49 2.98 -0.75
N ALA A 144 -8.33 3.47 0.16
CA ALA A 144 -9.52 4.23 -0.21
C ALA A 144 -9.15 5.59 -0.82
N GLN A 145 -8.09 6.24 -0.34
CA GLN A 145 -7.59 7.47 -0.96
C GLN A 145 -7.08 7.21 -2.38
N GLN A 146 -6.39 6.09 -2.60
CA GLN A 146 -6.00 5.65 -3.95
C GLN A 146 -7.24 5.37 -4.82
N THR A 147 -8.29 4.77 -4.25
CA THR A 147 -9.56 4.51 -4.96
C THR A 147 -10.24 5.81 -5.41
N TYR A 148 -10.25 6.85 -4.58
CA TYR A 148 -10.74 8.19 -4.98
C TYR A 148 -9.88 8.79 -6.09
N GLU A 149 -8.55 8.71 -5.96
CA GLU A 149 -7.62 9.22 -6.97
C GLU A 149 -7.80 8.51 -8.32
N TRP A 150 -7.97 7.18 -8.32
CA TRP A 150 -8.30 6.42 -9.52
C TRP A 150 -9.56 6.93 -10.22
N ALA A 151 -10.63 7.14 -9.46
CA ALA A 151 -11.91 7.59 -10.00
C ALA A 151 -11.85 9.01 -10.59
N VAL A 152 -10.97 9.85 -10.09
CA VAL A 152 -10.81 11.23 -10.56
C VAL A 152 -9.77 11.34 -11.69
N ARG A 153 -8.66 10.62 -11.57
CA ARG A 153 -7.57 10.68 -12.54
C ARG A 153 -7.86 9.90 -13.82
N PHE A 154 -8.55 8.77 -13.70
CA PHE A 154 -8.87 7.86 -14.81
C PHE A 154 -10.37 7.49 -14.82
N PRO A 155 -11.28 8.48 -14.92
CA PRO A 155 -12.72 8.23 -14.82
C PRO A 155 -13.23 7.27 -15.93
N GLU A 156 -12.61 7.29 -17.10
CA GLU A 156 -12.95 6.41 -18.22
C GLU A 156 -12.51 4.96 -18.02
N LYS A 157 -11.52 4.74 -17.11
CA LYS A 157 -10.98 3.40 -16.81
C LYS A 157 -11.65 2.72 -15.62
N VAL A 158 -12.53 3.41 -14.90
CA VAL A 158 -13.14 2.90 -13.66
C VAL A 158 -14.66 2.85 -13.80
N LYS A 159 -15.23 1.65 -13.88
CA LYS A 159 -16.71 1.50 -13.91
C LYS A 159 -17.32 1.76 -12.53
N ARG A 160 -16.68 1.29 -11.47
CA ARG A 160 -17.14 1.42 -10.09
C ARG A 160 -15.95 1.67 -9.16
N ALA A 161 -16.16 2.52 -8.17
CA ALA A 161 -15.20 2.79 -7.11
C ALA A 161 -15.86 2.56 -5.74
N ALA A 162 -15.21 1.77 -4.90
CA ALA A 162 -15.68 1.48 -3.54
C ALA A 162 -14.57 1.80 -2.52
N PRO A 163 -14.38 3.08 -2.16
CA PRO A 163 -13.45 3.46 -1.10
C PRO A 163 -14.01 3.08 0.27
N ILE A 164 -13.23 2.38 1.10
CA ILE A 164 -13.66 1.86 2.39
C ILE A 164 -12.83 2.50 3.51
N ALA A 165 -13.50 3.09 4.51
CA ALA A 165 -12.87 3.64 5.71
C ALA A 165 -11.69 4.61 5.41
N GLY A 166 -11.86 5.49 4.44
CA GLY A 166 -10.90 6.52 4.07
C GLY A 166 -11.59 7.78 3.58
N THR A 167 -10.83 8.85 3.40
CA THR A 167 -11.33 10.17 3.01
C THR A 167 -10.76 10.62 1.67
N ALA A 168 -11.54 11.35 0.89
CA ALA A 168 -11.05 12.00 -0.33
C ALA A 168 -10.13 13.21 -0.03
N LYS A 169 -10.22 13.74 1.20
CA LYS A 169 -9.41 14.86 1.68
C LYS A 169 -9.23 14.74 3.18
N ASN A 170 -7.97 14.76 3.62
CA ASN A 170 -7.65 14.73 5.05
C ASN A 170 -8.20 15.94 5.78
N THR A 171 -8.75 15.72 6.97
CA THR A 171 -9.15 16.75 7.88
C THR A 171 -7.96 17.24 8.72
N PRO A 172 -8.04 18.38 9.41
CA PRO A 172 -7.04 18.79 10.39
C PRO A 172 -6.80 17.74 11.48
N HIS A 173 -7.82 16.96 11.85
CA HIS A 173 -7.68 15.86 12.81
C HIS A 173 -6.80 14.73 12.25
N ASP A 174 -7.06 14.30 11.02
CA ASP A 174 -6.25 13.27 10.34
C ASP A 174 -4.79 13.72 10.24
N PHE A 175 -4.58 15.01 9.90
CA PHE A 175 -3.23 15.57 9.80
C PHE A 175 -2.51 15.50 11.15
N ILE A 176 -3.11 16.01 12.23
CA ILE A 176 -2.51 16.00 13.57
C ILE A 176 -2.25 14.57 14.04
N TYR A 177 -3.18 13.66 13.78
CA TYR A 177 -3.01 12.25 14.13
C TYR A 177 -1.80 11.63 13.41
N THR A 178 -1.68 11.86 12.11
CA THR A 178 -0.56 11.34 11.31
C THR A 178 0.77 11.92 11.77
N GLU A 179 0.85 13.23 12.01
CA GLU A 179 2.05 13.90 12.56
C GLU A 179 2.44 13.30 13.91
N THR A 180 1.47 13.04 14.78
CA THR A 180 1.71 12.41 16.09
C THR A 180 2.31 11.00 15.95
N LEU A 181 1.81 10.21 14.99
CA LEU A 181 2.36 8.87 14.69
C LEU A 181 3.79 8.94 14.16
N ILE A 182 4.07 9.90 13.29
CA ILE A 182 5.41 10.13 12.75
C ILE A 182 6.35 10.55 13.88
N GLU A 183 5.96 11.55 14.67
CA GLU A 183 6.78 12.05 15.79
C GLU A 183 7.09 10.95 16.82
N ALA A 184 6.16 10.05 17.07
CA ALA A 184 6.39 8.93 18.00
C ALA A 184 7.60 8.08 17.61
N ILE A 185 7.85 7.91 16.31
CA ILE A 185 9.02 7.14 15.82
C ILE A 185 10.24 8.06 15.67
N THR A 186 10.08 9.20 15.03
CA THR A 186 11.21 10.08 14.67
C THR A 186 11.87 10.74 15.90
N SER A 187 11.14 10.89 17.01
CA SER A 187 11.68 11.37 18.28
C SER A 187 12.52 10.32 19.05
N ASP A 188 12.61 9.09 18.56
CA ASP A 188 13.54 8.10 19.10
C ASP A 188 14.97 8.48 18.68
N PRO A 189 15.93 8.68 19.61
CA PRO A 189 17.31 9.01 19.25
C PRO A 189 17.97 7.96 18.35
N ALA A 190 17.53 6.71 18.42
CA ALA A 190 18.04 5.65 17.58
C ALA A 190 17.50 5.72 16.12
N PHE A 191 16.49 6.54 15.86
CA PHE A 191 15.94 6.75 14.50
C PHE A 191 16.98 7.41 13.57
N ARG A 192 17.82 8.31 14.10
CA ARG A 192 18.94 8.94 13.36
C ARG A 192 18.52 9.47 12.00
N ASP A 193 17.44 10.24 11.94
CA ASP A 193 16.86 10.81 10.70
C ASP A 193 16.58 9.74 9.62
N GLY A 194 16.22 8.52 10.02
CA GLY A 194 15.93 7.39 9.12
C GLY A 194 17.14 6.50 8.78
N TRP A 195 18.30 6.72 9.43
CA TRP A 195 19.52 5.92 9.25
C TRP A 195 19.70 4.82 10.31
N TYR A 196 18.62 4.29 10.86
CA TYR A 196 18.68 3.10 11.72
C TYR A 196 19.01 1.84 10.89
N VAL A 197 19.62 0.85 11.54
CA VAL A 197 20.08 -0.39 10.88
C VAL A 197 19.05 -1.50 10.99
N SER A 198 18.26 -1.49 12.05
CA SER A 198 17.22 -2.49 12.28
C SER A 198 16.04 -1.91 13.07
N PRO A 199 14.82 -2.49 12.92
CA PRO A 199 13.66 -2.07 13.72
C PRO A 199 13.88 -2.18 15.23
N GLN A 200 14.75 -3.08 15.67
CA GLN A 200 15.07 -3.27 17.10
C GLN A 200 15.77 -2.06 17.71
N GLU A 201 16.53 -1.30 16.90
CA GLU A 201 17.19 -0.07 17.41
C GLU A 201 16.16 1.01 17.76
N VAL A 202 15.10 1.16 16.96
CA VAL A 202 14.03 2.18 17.13
C VAL A 202 12.83 1.66 17.94
N ARG A 203 13.07 0.68 18.81
CA ARG A 203 12.04 -0.02 19.55
C ARG A 203 11.18 0.90 20.40
N GLU A 204 11.78 1.88 21.04
CA GLU A 204 11.04 2.81 21.91
C GLU A 204 10.07 3.69 21.09
N GLY A 205 10.52 4.15 19.94
CA GLY A 205 9.66 4.88 18.99
C GLY A 205 8.51 4.02 18.50
N LEU A 206 8.77 2.77 18.11
CA LEU A 206 7.76 1.82 17.67
C LEU A 206 6.74 1.48 18.78
N HIS A 207 7.19 1.34 20.03
CA HIS A 207 6.29 1.13 21.17
C HIS A 207 5.40 2.35 21.44
N ARG A 208 5.91 3.58 21.30
CA ARG A 208 5.10 4.80 21.41
C ARG A 208 4.05 4.85 20.30
N HIS A 209 4.45 4.58 19.07
CA HIS A 209 3.56 4.50 17.92
C HIS A 209 2.44 3.46 18.13
N ALA A 210 2.79 2.26 18.59
CA ALA A 210 1.80 1.21 18.88
C ALA A 210 0.78 1.62 19.96
N ARG A 211 1.23 2.34 21.01
CA ARG A 211 0.31 2.85 22.06
C ARG A 211 -0.66 3.88 21.52
N ILE A 212 -0.23 4.77 20.62
CA ILE A 212 -1.12 5.75 19.98
C ILE A 212 -2.19 5.02 19.16
N TRP A 213 -1.79 4.02 18.39
CA TRP A 213 -2.72 3.16 17.66
C TRP A 213 -3.70 2.45 18.56
N SER A 214 -3.24 1.94 19.69
CA SER A 214 -4.09 1.24 20.67
C SER A 214 -5.20 2.15 21.21
N VAL A 215 -4.92 3.44 21.40
CA VAL A 215 -5.90 4.41 21.92
C VAL A 215 -6.84 4.92 20.81
N MET A 216 -6.32 5.17 19.62
CA MET A 216 -7.07 5.84 18.55
C MET A 216 -7.72 4.88 17.56
N GLY A 217 -7.14 3.71 17.36
CA GLY A 217 -7.59 2.74 16.35
C GLY A 217 -8.46 1.62 16.90
N LEU A 218 -8.51 1.46 18.23
CA LEU A 218 -9.26 0.39 18.89
C LEU A 218 -10.24 0.97 19.91
N TRP A 219 -11.42 0.39 19.96
CA TRP A 219 -12.46 0.82 20.89
C TRP A 219 -12.20 0.28 22.31
N THR A 220 -12.71 0.99 23.32
CA THR A 220 -12.52 0.66 24.74
C THR A 220 -12.97 -0.76 25.10
N GLU A 221 -14.06 -1.24 24.50
CA GLU A 221 -14.58 -2.59 24.80
C GLU A 221 -13.64 -3.70 24.30
N PHE A 222 -12.91 -3.48 23.20
CA PHE A 222 -11.88 -4.42 22.74
C PHE A 222 -10.90 -4.77 23.86
N TRP A 223 -10.42 -3.75 24.58
CA TRP A 223 -9.48 -3.95 25.69
C TRP A 223 -10.06 -4.63 26.91
N LYS A 224 -11.39 -4.58 27.09
CA LYS A 224 -12.08 -5.22 28.22
C LYS A 224 -12.36 -6.70 27.95
N GLU A 225 -12.58 -7.07 26.71
CA GLU A 225 -12.97 -8.42 26.32
C GLU A 225 -11.78 -9.34 26.02
N GLU A 226 -10.64 -8.78 25.63
CA GLU A 226 -9.43 -9.51 25.24
C GLU A 226 -8.39 -9.68 26.39
N GLN A 227 -8.76 -9.42 27.64
CA GLN A 227 -7.88 -9.62 28.82
C GLN A 227 -8.17 -10.93 29.54
#